data_ef41634014086e71e3c12cac59f76e6f
#
_entry.id   ef41634014086e71e3c12cac59f76e6f
#
_cell.length_a   1.000
_cell.length_b   1.000
_cell.length_c   1.000
_cell.angle_alpha   90.00
_cell.angle_beta   90.00
_cell.angle_gamma   90.00
#
_symmetry.space_group_name_H-M   'P 1'
#
loop_
_entity.id
_entity.type
_entity.pdbx_description
1 polymer ?
#
loop_
_entity_poly.entity_id
_entity_poly.type
_entity_poly.pdbx_seq_one_letter_code
_entity_poly.pdbx_strand_id
1 'polypeptide(L)'
;GKKYPLVLFLHGAGERGNDNERQLTHGGQMFLNPVNREKYPAFVLVPQCPAGSYWAYTERPKSLFPADMPAGQEMSSLTRTLKQLLDTYLAMPEVDKKRIYIVGLSMGAMGTYDLVVRYPEIFAAAVPICGSVNPDRLPAAKEVKFRIFHGDADDVVTVEGSREAYKALKAAGAKVEYIEFPGCNHGSWNPAFNYPGFMEWLFKQKK
;
A
#
# COMPACT_ATOMS: atom_id res chain seq x y z
N GLY A 1 17.29 -23.31 4.67
CA GLY A 1 15.96 -23.54 4.12
C GLY A 1 15.57 -22.48 3.11
N LYS A 2 14.54 -22.74 2.31
CA LYS A 2 14.02 -21.81 1.32
C LYS A 2 13.34 -20.63 2.01
N LYS A 3 13.58 -19.41 1.52
CA LYS A 3 12.96 -18.19 2.02
C LYS A 3 12.01 -17.61 0.98
N TYR A 4 10.94 -16.99 1.46
CA TYR A 4 9.86 -16.44 0.62
C TYR A 4 9.66 -14.96 0.90
N PRO A 5 9.25 -14.18 -0.12
CA PRO A 5 8.79 -12.81 0.08
C PRO A 5 7.57 -12.74 1.00
N LEU A 6 7.34 -11.57 1.57
CA LEU A 6 6.11 -11.28 2.30
C LEU A 6 5.44 -10.06 1.67
N VAL A 7 4.14 -10.17 1.40
CA VAL A 7 3.30 -9.07 0.94
C VAL A 7 2.33 -8.70 2.06
N LEU A 8 2.38 -7.44 2.49
CA LEU A 8 1.34 -6.86 3.33
C LEU A 8 0.33 -6.15 2.43
N PHE A 9 -0.93 -6.58 2.49
CA PHE A 9 -2.01 -6.00 1.69
C PHE A 9 -3.00 -5.26 2.59
N LEU A 10 -3.26 -3.99 2.31
CA LEU A 10 -4.17 -3.13 3.07
C LEU A 10 -5.39 -2.75 2.21
N HIS A 11 -6.56 -3.19 2.66
CA HIS A 11 -7.85 -2.94 2.02
C HIS A 11 -8.34 -1.50 2.20
N GLY A 12 -9.39 -1.10 1.47
CA GLY A 12 -10.05 0.20 1.58
C GLY A 12 -11.08 0.27 2.71
N ALA A 13 -11.71 1.45 2.84
CA ALA A 13 -12.66 1.71 3.93
C ALA A 13 -13.91 0.82 3.90
N GLY A 14 -14.38 0.43 2.71
CA GLY A 14 -15.59 -0.38 2.55
C GLY A 14 -15.45 -1.82 3.04
N GLU A 15 -14.23 -2.32 3.21
CA GLU A 15 -13.93 -3.69 3.60
C GLU A 15 -13.62 -3.83 5.10
N ARG A 16 -13.77 -2.74 5.86
CA ARG A 16 -13.62 -2.75 7.32
C ARG A 16 -14.65 -3.66 7.98
N GLY A 17 -14.30 -4.21 9.11
CA GLY A 17 -15.17 -5.07 9.90
C GLY A 17 -14.41 -6.04 10.78
N ASN A 18 -15.05 -7.18 11.07
CA ASN A 18 -14.49 -8.23 11.93
C ASN A 18 -14.88 -9.64 11.44
N ASP A 19 -15.33 -9.77 10.20
CA ASP A 19 -15.70 -11.07 9.60
C ASP A 19 -14.52 -11.86 9.05
N ASN A 20 -13.37 -11.20 8.90
CA ASN A 20 -12.16 -11.77 8.30
C ASN A 20 -12.39 -12.32 6.88
N GLU A 21 -13.29 -11.70 6.11
CA GLU A 21 -13.64 -12.08 4.74
C GLU A 21 -13.61 -10.87 3.80
N ARG A 22 -14.23 -9.74 4.20
CA ARG A 22 -14.37 -8.54 3.36
C ARG A 22 -13.06 -7.96 2.86
N GLN A 23 -11.99 -8.07 3.63
CA GLN A 23 -10.68 -7.56 3.21
C GLN A 23 -10.13 -8.20 1.93
N LEU A 24 -10.69 -9.34 1.52
CA LEU A 24 -10.32 -10.04 0.29
C LEU A 24 -11.12 -9.61 -0.94
N THR A 25 -12.11 -8.75 -0.78
CA THR A 25 -13.05 -8.35 -1.85
C THR A 25 -12.34 -7.76 -3.05
N HIS A 26 -11.41 -6.83 -2.83
CA HIS A 26 -10.65 -6.16 -3.90
C HIS A 26 -9.18 -6.56 -3.83
N GLY A 27 -8.66 -7.22 -4.85
CA GLY A 27 -7.26 -7.63 -4.94
C GLY A 27 -6.93 -8.99 -4.31
N GLY A 28 -7.76 -9.51 -3.42
CA GLY A 28 -7.54 -10.82 -2.79
C GLY A 28 -7.41 -11.94 -3.81
N GLN A 29 -8.23 -11.91 -4.85
CA GLN A 29 -8.23 -12.92 -5.91
C GLN A 29 -6.91 -13.01 -6.66
N MET A 30 -6.20 -11.90 -6.83
CA MET A 30 -4.89 -11.88 -7.48
C MET A 30 -3.88 -12.75 -6.70
N PHE A 31 -3.89 -12.65 -5.38
CA PHE A 31 -2.99 -13.43 -4.52
C PHE A 31 -3.46 -14.87 -4.31
N LEU A 32 -4.77 -15.12 -4.39
CA LEU A 32 -5.34 -16.45 -4.24
C LEU A 32 -5.30 -17.27 -5.55
N ASN A 33 -5.12 -16.63 -6.68
CA ASN A 33 -5.07 -17.28 -7.98
C ASN A 33 -3.99 -18.38 -8.00
N PRO A 34 -4.32 -19.65 -8.37
CA PRO A 34 -3.38 -20.75 -8.33
C PRO A 34 -2.12 -20.52 -9.18
N VAL A 35 -2.27 -19.90 -10.35
CA VAL A 35 -1.14 -19.61 -11.25
C VAL A 35 -0.17 -18.61 -10.59
N ASN A 36 -0.70 -17.56 -9.95
CA ASN A 36 0.13 -16.60 -9.23
C ASN A 36 0.78 -17.20 -8.00
N ARG A 37 0.08 -18.08 -7.27
CA ARG A 37 0.65 -18.77 -6.11
C ARG A 37 1.79 -19.70 -6.47
N GLU A 38 1.70 -20.35 -7.61
CA GLU A 38 2.78 -21.20 -8.13
C GLU A 38 3.97 -20.38 -8.62
N LYS A 39 3.71 -19.33 -9.40
CA LYS A 39 4.74 -18.49 -10.01
C LYS A 39 5.40 -17.53 -9.02
N TYR A 40 4.65 -17.03 -8.05
CA TYR A 40 5.09 -16.05 -7.06
C TYR A 40 4.78 -16.51 -5.63
N PRO A 41 5.39 -17.62 -5.16
CA PRO A 41 5.13 -18.10 -3.81
C PRO A 41 5.59 -17.07 -2.78
N ALA A 42 4.70 -16.73 -1.85
CA ALA A 42 4.94 -15.71 -0.84
C ALA A 42 4.03 -15.89 0.37
N PHE A 43 4.42 -15.33 1.50
CA PHE A 43 3.47 -15.04 2.56
C PHE A 43 2.66 -13.81 2.17
N VAL A 44 1.34 -13.89 2.22
CA VAL A 44 0.45 -12.76 1.95
C VAL A 44 -0.39 -12.48 3.19
N LEU A 45 -0.12 -11.34 3.80
CA LEU A 45 -0.74 -10.91 5.04
C LEU A 45 -1.83 -9.88 4.72
N VAL A 46 -3.08 -10.23 4.97
CA VAL A 46 -4.26 -9.41 4.63
C VAL A 46 -5.08 -9.16 5.91
N PRO A 47 -4.63 -8.25 6.79
CA PRO A 47 -5.37 -7.93 7.99
C PRO A 47 -6.64 -7.14 7.69
N GLN A 48 -7.64 -7.23 8.56
CA GLN A 48 -8.86 -6.44 8.46
C GLN A 48 -8.84 -5.30 9.47
N CYS A 49 -9.04 -4.07 8.98
CA CYS A 49 -9.20 -2.89 9.81
C CYS A 49 -10.57 -2.92 10.48
N PRO A 50 -10.68 -2.70 11.79
CA PRO A 50 -11.99 -2.63 12.47
C PRO A 50 -12.89 -1.53 11.92
N ALA A 51 -14.19 -1.72 12.00
CA ALA A 51 -15.18 -0.70 11.67
C ALA A 51 -14.91 0.58 12.48
N GLY A 52 -15.02 1.72 11.83
CA GLY A 52 -14.78 3.02 12.46
C GLY A 52 -13.30 3.41 12.65
N SER A 53 -12.37 2.53 12.31
CA SER A 53 -10.92 2.79 12.38
C SER A 53 -10.33 3.10 11.01
N TYR A 54 -9.06 3.56 10.99
CA TYR A 54 -8.31 3.89 9.79
C TYR A 54 -6.88 3.37 9.91
N TRP A 55 -6.25 3.06 8.73
CA TRP A 55 -4.86 2.58 8.74
C TRP A 55 -3.83 3.64 9.10
N ALA A 56 -4.02 4.88 8.63
CA ALA A 56 -2.98 5.90 8.65
C ALA A 56 -3.18 6.99 9.71
N TYR A 57 -4.35 7.10 10.31
CA TYR A 57 -4.67 8.18 11.24
C TYR A 57 -5.77 7.74 12.23
N THR A 58 -5.83 8.41 13.36
CA THR A 58 -6.85 8.14 14.41
C THR A 58 -8.21 8.70 13.99
N GLU A 59 -8.22 9.90 13.42
CA GLU A 59 -9.42 10.56 12.90
C GLU A 59 -9.23 10.88 11.43
N ARG A 60 -10.29 10.71 10.63
CA ARG A 60 -10.25 11.03 9.22
C ARG A 60 -9.95 12.53 9.03
N PRO A 61 -8.97 12.90 8.19
CA PRO A 61 -8.70 14.29 7.86
C PRO A 61 -9.94 14.97 7.26
N LYS A 62 -10.10 16.27 7.49
CA LYS A 62 -11.21 17.06 6.93
C LYS A 62 -11.24 17.03 5.42
N SER A 63 -10.08 16.97 4.81
CA SER A 63 -9.88 16.85 3.36
C SER A 63 -8.82 15.79 3.08
N LEU A 64 -8.98 15.08 1.97
CA LEU A 64 -7.99 14.11 1.46
C LEU A 64 -7.08 14.73 0.39
N PHE A 65 -7.14 16.05 0.22
CA PHE A 65 -6.20 16.76 -0.64
C PHE A 65 -4.78 16.66 -0.03
N PRO A 66 -3.72 16.46 -0.83
CA PRO A 66 -2.37 16.19 -0.29
C PRO A 66 -1.87 17.17 0.75
N ALA A 67 -2.07 18.47 0.54
CA ALA A 67 -1.63 19.51 1.48
C ALA A 67 -2.38 19.48 2.81
N ASP A 68 -3.58 18.91 2.84
CA ASP A 68 -4.43 18.81 4.03
C ASP A 68 -4.23 17.49 4.79
N MET A 69 -3.51 16.54 4.20
CA MET A 69 -3.16 15.30 4.86
C MET A 69 -2.13 15.58 5.96
N PRO A 70 -2.16 14.81 7.07
CA PRO A 70 -1.23 15.04 8.19
C PRO A 70 0.25 15.01 7.74
N ALA A 71 0.98 16.08 8.01
CA ALA A 71 2.42 16.19 7.73
C ALA A 71 3.28 15.41 8.73
N GLY A 72 2.76 15.17 9.91
CA GLY A 72 3.36 14.36 10.97
C GLY A 72 2.33 14.14 12.05
N GLN A 73 2.29 12.94 12.60
CA GLN A 73 1.36 12.59 13.66
C GLN A 73 1.92 11.43 14.46
N GLU A 74 1.45 11.30 15.68
CA GLU A 74 1.72 10.10 16.45
C GLU A 74 1.10 8.88 15.78
N MET A 75 1.79 7.76 15.94
CA MET A 75 1.30 6.49 15.44
C MET A 75 0.04 6.09 16.21
N SER A 76 -1.05 5.82 15.50
CA SER A 76 -2.27 5.32 16.13
C SER A 76 -2.06 3.95 16.78
N SER A 77 -2.92 3.58 17.70
CA SER A 77 -2.89 2.24 18.31
C SER A 77 -3.07 1.14 17.26
N LEU A 78 -3.90 1.38 16.26
CA LEU A 78 -4.11 0.43 15.16
C LEU A 78 -2.85 0.27 14.30
N THR A 79 -2.21 1.36 13.92
CA THR A 79 -0.95 1.30 13.15
C THR A 79 0.13 0.55 13.96
N ARG A 80 0.20 0.79 15.26
CA ARG A 80 1.11 0.08 16.17
C ARG A 80 0.83 -1.42 16.19
N THR A 81 -0.44 -1.81 16.31
CA THR A 81 -0.87 -3.21 16.27
C THR A 81 -0.53 -3.87 14.93
N LEU A 82 -0.76 -3.15 13.83
CA LEU A 82 -0.39 -3.60 12.49
C LEU A 82 1.12 -3.84 12.37
N LYS A 83 1.93 -2.93 12.92
CA LYS A 83 3.38 -3.08 12.94
C LYS A 83 3.81 -4.29 13.77
N GLN A 84 3.19 -4.52 14.93
CA GLN A 84 3.47 -5.70 15.76
C GLN A 84 3.12 -6.99 15.04
N LEU A 85 1.99 -7.02 14.32
CA LEU A 85 1.61 -8.16 13.50
C LEU A 85 2.66 -8.43 12.41
N LEU A 86 3.07 -7.39 11.69
CA LEU A 86 4.13 -7.49 10.69
C LEU A 86 5.42 -8.03 11.29
N ASP A 87 5.85 -7.52 12.44
CA ASP A 87 7.06 -7.96 13.14
C ASP A 87 7.03 -9.44 13.50
N THR A 88 5.87 -9.99 13.87
CA THR A 88 5.70 -11.40 14.13
C THR A 88 6.09 -12.25 12.92
N TYR A 89 5.66 -11.85 11.74
CA TYR A 89 6.00 -12.55 10.49
C TYR A 89 7.45 -12.29 10.06
N LEU A 90 7.96 -11.07 10.27
CA LEU A 90 9.36 -10.76 9.95
C LEU A 90 10.35 -11.56 10.82
N ALA A 91 9.95 -12.03 11.98
CA ALA A 91 10.76 -12.87 12.84
C ALA A 91 10.87 -14.31 12.33
N MET A 92 10.01 -14.73 11.42
CA MET A 92 10.03 -16.10 10.88
C MET A 92 11.27 -16.32 10.00
N PRO A 93 12.00 -17.43 10.18
CA PRO A 93 13.21 -17.71 9.40
C PRO A 93 12.93 -17.96 7.91
N GLU A 94 11.69 -18.33 7.56
CA GLU A 94 11.24 -18.58 6.19
C GLU A 94 10.94 -17.28 5.41
N VAL A 95 10.91 -16.12 6.07
CA VAL A 95 10.66 -14.84 5.41
C VAL A 95 11.96 -14.24 4.90
N ASP A 96 11.98 -13.90 3.60
CA ASP A 96 13.08 -13.15 2.99
C ASP A 96 12.95 -11.65 3.29
N LYS A 97 13.69 -11.17 4.28
CA LYS A 97 13.65 -9.77 4.73
C LYS A 97 14.09 -8.75 3.67
N LYS A 98 14.70 -9.20 2.57
CA LYS A 98 15.05 -8.32 1.44
C LYS A 98 13.90 -8.15 0.44
N ARG A 99 12.85 -8.94 0.57
CA ARG A 99 11.70 -8.95 -0.33
C ARG A 99 10.40 -8.79 0.43
N ILE A 100 10.26 -7.66 1.13
CA ILE A 100 9.04 -7.27 1.85
C ILE A 100 8.32 -6.21 1.02
N TYR A 101 7.08 -6.46 0.70
CA TYR A 101 6.27 -5.61 -0.16
C TYR A 101 5.01 -5.15 0.56
N ILE A 102 4.52 -3.98 0.21
CA ILE A 102 3.25 -3.47 0.69
C ILE A 102 2.41 -2.97 -0.47
N VAL A 103 1.15 -3.39 -0.50
CA VAL A 103 0.15 -3.00 -1.50
C VAL A 103 -1.09 -2.52 -0.76
N GLY A 104 -1.67 -1.43 -1.19
CA GLY A 104 -2.90 -0.94 -0.57
C GLY A 104 -3.73 -0.09 -1.51
N LEU A 105 -5.04 -0.08 -1.30
CA LEU A 105 -5.98 0.70 -2.10
C LEU A 105 -6.77 1.68 -1.22
N SER A 106 -6.98 2.90 -1.70
CA SER A 106 -7.77 3.96 -1.03
C SER A 106 -7.26 4.20 0.40
N MET A 107 -8.07 3.97 1.43
CA MET A 107 -7.63 4.01 2.83
C MET A 107 -6.38 3.13 3.07
N GLY A 108 -6.30 1.98 2.40
CA GLY A 108 -5.13 1.09 2.45
C GLY A 108 -3.90 1.66 1.77
N ALA A 109 -4.06 2.49 0.73
CA ALA A 109 -2.95 3.23 0.13
C ALA A 109 -2.40 4.29 1.08
N MET A 110 -3.27 4.95 1.84
CA MET A 110 -2.87 5.89 2.88
C MET A 110 -2.05 5.18 3.97
N GLY A 111 -2.49 3.98 4.38
CA GLY A 111 -1.73 3.12 5.30
C GLY A 111 -0.40 2.67 4.72
N THR A 112 -0.35 2.39 3.43
CA THR A 112 0.88 2.04 2.70
C THR A 112 1.90 3.18 2.79
N TYR A 113 1.51 4.40 2.46
CA TYR A 113 2.38 5.58 2.60
C TYR A 113 2.85 5.77 4.05
N ASP A 114 1.94 5.67 5.00
CA ASP A 114 2.27 5.88 6.42
C ASP A 114 3.33 4.88 6.91
N LEU A 115 3.15 3.59 6.61
CA LEU A 115 4.09 2.56 7.03
C LEU A 115 5.46 2.67 6.35
N VAL A 116 5.52 2.97 5.06
CA VAL A 116 6.82 3.09 4.37
C VAL A 116 7.58 4.33 4.79
N VAL A 117 6.90 5.40 5.17
CA VAL A 117 7.52 6.60 5.73
C VAL A 117 8.08 6.34 7.13
N ARG A 118 7.34 5.60 7.96
CA ARG A 118 7.76 5.25 9.33
C ARG A 118 8.85 4.18 9.37
N TYR A 119 8.81 3.23 8.45
CA TYR A 119 9.69 2.05 8.44
C TYR A 119 10.27 1.79 7.03
N PRO A 120 10.97 2.77 6.44
CA PRO A 120 11.49 2.63 5.08
C PRO A 120 12.52 1.50 4.95
N GLU A 121 13.17 1.13 6.05
CA GLU A 121 14.15 0.05 6.10
C GLU A 121 13.54 -1.34 5.91
N ILE A 122 12.24 -1.49 6.12
CA ILE A 122 11.56 -2.78 6.00
C ILE A 122 11.24 -3.10 4.54
N PHE A 123 10.69 -2.13 3.80
CA PHE A 123 10.03 -2.39 2.52
C PHE A 123 10.96 -2.25 1.32
N ALA A 124 10.96 -3.26 0.45
CA ALA A 124 11.63 -3.20 -0.85
C ALA A 124 10.80 -2.44 -1.89
N ALA A 125 9.48 -2.59 -1.83
CA ALA A 125 8.55 -1.94 -2.75
C ALA A 125 7.20 -1.63 -2.12
N ALA A 126 6.54 -0.62 -2.66
CA ALA A 126 5.21 -0.17 -2.27
C ALA A 126 4.35 0.13 -3.50
N VAL A 127 3.10 -0.32 -3.46
CA VAL A 127 2.11 -0.07 -4.52
C VAL A 127 0.86 0.58 -3.91
N PRO A 128 0.84 1.91 -3.76
CA PRO A 128 -0.36 2.64 -3.34
C PRO A 128 -1.28 2.89 -4.54
N ILE A 129 -2.55 2.52 -4.39
CA ILE A 129 -3.58 2.66 -5.42
C ILE A 129 -4.66 3.61 -4.90
N CYS A 130 -4.96 4.67 -5.66
CA CYS A 130 -5.95 5.72 -5.37
C CYS A 130 -5.89 6.25 -3.93
N GLY A 131 -4.69 6.56 -3.47
CA GLY A 131 -4.45 7.12 -2.14
C GLY A 131 -4.07 8.59 -2.14
N SER A 132 -3.77 9.09 -0.97
CA SER A 132 -3.26 10.44 -0.74
C SER A 132 -2.33 10.44 0.48
N VAL A 133 -1.39 11.36 0.47
CA VAL A 133 -0.41 11.54 1.54
C VAL A 133 0.09 12.99 1.52
N ASN A 134 0.48 13.53 2.66
CA ASN A 134 1.19 14.80 2.66
C ASN A 134 2.58 14.57 2.00
N PRO A 135 2.87 15.25 0.89
CA PRO A 135 4.10 15.02 0.13
C PRO A 135 5.38 15.30 0.91
N ASP A 136 5.33 16.16 1.93
CA ASP A 136 6.48 16.50 2.76
C ASP A 136 7.01 15.30 3.57
N ARG A 137 6.20 14.27 3.75
CA ARG A 137 6.60 13.04 4.44
C ARG A 137 7.44 12.09 3.56
N LEU A 138 7.27 12.15 2.25
CA LEU A 138 7.75 11.14 1.31
C LEU A 138 9.27 11.05 1.14
N PRO A 139 10.08 12.12 1.33
CA PRO A 139 11.53 11.99 1.27
C PRO A 139 12.11 10.93 2.22
N ALA A 140 11.44 10.66 3.34
CA ALA A 140 11.85 9.61 4.27
C ALA A 140 11.82 8.20 3.65
N ALA A 141 10.99 7.98 2.62
CA ALA A 141 10.82 6.69 1.95
C ALA A 141 11.55 6.58 0.59
N LYS A 142 12.51 7.45 0.31
CA LYS A 142 13.18 7.53 -1.01
C LYS A 142 13.89 6.23 -1.44
N GLU A 143 14.24 5.38 -0.51
CA GLU A 143 14.91 4.10 -0.82
C GLU A 143 13.92 2.97 -1.15
N VAL A 144 12.63 3.17 -0.89
CA VAL A 144 11.57 2.24 -1.27
C VAL A 144 11.22 2.45 -2.75
N LYS A 145 11.03 1.37 -3.49
CA LYS A 145 10.61 1.44 -4.90
C LYS A 145 9.10 1.52 -4.98
N PHE A 146 8.58 2.49 -5.74
CA PHE A 146 7.14 2.73 -5.82
C PHE A 146 6.60 2.49 -7.21
N ARG A 147 5.39 1.91 -7.26
CA ARG A 147 4.52 1.98 -8.44
C ARG A 147 3.16 2.47 -7.96
N ILE A 148 2.76 3.64 -8.42
CA ILE A 148 1.56 4.36 -7.99
C ILE A 148 0.50 4.27 -9.08
N PHE A 149 -0.76 4.01 -8.70
CA PHE A 149 -1.91 3.97 -9.60
C PHE A 149 -3.01 4.89 -9.13
N HIS A 150 -3.68 5.58 -10.06
CA HIS A 150 -4.86 6.41 -9.76
C HIS A 150 -5.69 6.63 -11.02
N GLY A 151 -6.99 6.81 -10.86
CA GLY A 151 -7.89 7.24 -11.93
C GLY A 151 -8.05 8.76 -11.94
N ASP A 152 -8.02 9.40 -13.11
CA ASP A 152 -8.11 10.86 -13.21
C ASP A 152 -9.52 11.41 -12.97
N ALA A 153 -10.54 10.55 -12.98
CA ALA A 153 -11.92 10.89 -12.67
C ALA A 153 -12.37 10.44 -11.27
N ASP A 154 -11.41 10.21 -10.35
CA ASP A 154 -11.70 9.82 -8.97
C ASP A 154 -12.41 10.97 -8.23
N ASP A 155 -13.63 10.70 -7.77
CA ASP A 155 -14.49 11.65 -7.07
C ASP A 155 -14.51 11.45 -5.54
N VAL A 156 -13.72 10.51 -5.02
CA VAL A 156 -13.60 10.20 -3.59
C VAL A 156 -12.25 10.66 -3.03
N VAL A 157 -11.17 10.21 -3.66
CA VAL A 157 -9.80 10.65 -3.37
C VAL A 157 -9.25 11.32 -4.61
N THR A 158 -8.98 12.61 -4.54
CA THR A 158 -8.48 13.37 -5.68
C THR A 158 -7.22 12.75 -6.27
N VAL A 159 -7.15 12.72 -7.60
CA VAL A 159 -5.97 12.25 -8.35
C VAL A 159 -4.69 13.02 -7.98
N GLU A 160 -4.82 14.25 -7.48
CA GLU A 160 -3.70 15.03 -6.98
C GLU A 160 -2.95 14.31 -5.84
N GLY A 161 -3.63 13.45 -5.08
CA GLY A 161 -3.00 12.59 -4.08
C GLY A 161 -1.83 11.78 -4.63
N SER A 162 -2.01 11.20 -5.80
CA SER A 162 -0.96 10.41 -6.47
C SER A 162 -0.02 11.27 -7.30
N ARG A 163 -0.50 12.32 -7.96
CA ARG A 163 0.34 13.24 -8.75
C ARG A 163 1.38 13.92 -7.87
N GLU A 164 0.97 14.46 -6.72
CA GLU A 164 1.88 15.13 -5.78
C GLU A 164 2.83 14.13 -5.09
N ALA A 165 2.35 12.92 -4.79
CA ALA A 165 3.21 11.87 -4.25
C ALA A 165 4.31 11.48 -5.25
N TYR A 166 3.96 11.29 -6.51
CA TYR A 166 4.92 11.01 -7.57
C TYR A 166 5.98 12.11 -7.70
N LYS A 167 5.55 13.37 -7.72
CA LYS A 167 6.45 14.53 -7.79
C LYS A 167 7.44 14.54 -6.62
N ALA A 168 6.94 14.39 -5.40
CA ALA A 168 7.76 14.43 -4.19
C ALA A 168 8.77 13.28 -4.13
N LEU A 169 8.35 12.06 -4.47
CA LEU A 169 9.24 10.91 -4.51
C LEU A 169 10.31 11.06 -5.59
N LYS A 170 9.94 11.54 -6.77
CA LYS A 170 10.89 11.78 -7.86
C LYS A 170 11.91 12.85 -7.49
N ALA A 171 11.46 13.94 -6.88
CA ALA A 171 12.35 15.01 -6.41
C ALA A 171 13.31 14.54 -5.31
N ALA A 172 12.89 13.58 -4.48
CA ALA A 172 13.73 12.97 -3.46
C ALA A 172 14.72 11.92 -4.00
N GLY A 173 14.65 11.60 -5.29
CA GLY A 173 15.51 10.60 -5.94
C GLY A 173 15.04 9.16 -5.82
N ALA A 174 13.79 8.93 -5.42
CA ALA A 174 13.20 7.59 -5.36
C ALA A 174 13.00 6.98 -6.75
N LYS A 175 13.05 5.66 -6.83
CA LYS A 175 12.62 4.91 -8.00
C LYS A 175 11.10 4.79 -7.96
N VAL A 176 10.40 5.59 -8.76
CA VAL A 176 8.96 5.67 -8.77
C VAL A 176 8.41 5.69 -10.18
N GLU A 177 7.37 4.88 -10.40
CA GLU A 177 6.53 4.89 -11.61
C GLU A 177 5.12 5.31 -11.22
N TYR A 178 4.46 6.05 -12.09
CA TYR A 178 3.08 6.46 -11.90
C TYR A 178 2.25 6.11 -13.13
N ILE A 179 1.16 5.39 -12.92
CA ILE A 179 0.20 5.02 -13.97
C ILE A 179 -1.14 5.67 -13.64
N GLU A 180 -1.57 6.59 -14.48
CA GLU A 180 -2.87 7.25 -14.38
C GLU A 180 -3.82 6.65 -15.41
N PHE A 181 -5.04 6.30 -14.96
CA PHE A 181 -6.07 5.72 -15.82
C PHE A 181 -7.06 6.79 -16.26
N PRO A 182 -7.07 7.19 -17.55
CA PRO A 182 -7.99 8.19 -18.07
C PRO A 182 -9.45 7.76 -17.91
N GLY A 183 -10.30 8.68 -17.42
CA GLY A 183 -11.73 8.45 -17.24
C GLY A 183 -12.10 7.45 -16.13
N CYS A 184 -11.13 6.96 -15.38
CA CYS A 184 -11.37 5.99 -14.31
C CYS A 184 -11.72 6.70 -13.01
N ASN A 185 -12.79 6.23 -12.35
CA ASN A 185 -13.24 6.74 -11.06
C ASN A 185 -12.44 6.14 -9.88
N HIS A 186 -13.00 6.17 -8.66
CA HIS A 186 -12.33 5.63 -7.46
C HIS A 186 -12.04 4.13 -7.55
N GLY A 187 -12.71 3.37 -8.42
CA GLY A 187 -12.48 1.93 -8.63
C GLY A 187 -11.20 1.59 -9.40
N SER A 188 -10.20 2.46 -9.43
CA SER A 188 -8.94 2.26 -10.17
C SER A 188 -8.12 1.05 -9.72
N TRP A 189 -8.45 0.43 -8.58
CA TRP A 189 -7.84 -0.85 -8.18
C TRP A 189 -8.13 -1.97 -9.19
N ASN A 190 -9.28 -1.95 -9.86
CA ASN A 190 -9.59 -2.96 -10.88
C ASN A 190 -8.58 -2.94 -12.04
N PRO A 191 -8.39 -1.83 -12.77
CA PRO A 191 -7.37 -1.80 -13.82
C PRO A 191 -5.94 -1.88 -13.25
N ALA A 192 -5.68 -1.45 -12.01
CA ALA A 192 -4.36 -1.56 -11.40
C ALA A 192 -3.96 -3.02 -11.19
N PHE A 193 -4.82 -3.85 -10.59
CA PHE A 193 -4.54 -5.28 -10.39
C PHE A 193 -4.45 -6.05 -11.70
N ASN A 194 -5.11 -5.57 -12.76
CA ASN A 194 -5.05 -6.15 -14.10
C ASN A 194 -3.96 -5.51 -14.98
N TYR A 195 -3.19 -4.57 -14.42
CA TYR A 195 -2.12 -3.93 -15.16
C TYR A 195 -1.04 -4.96 -15.56
N PRO A 196 -0.63 -4.99 -16.83
CA PRO A 196 0.33 -5.98 -17.31
C PRO A 196 1.62 -5.98 -16.49
N GLY A 197 2.01 -7.17 -16.02
CA GLY A 197 3.24 -7.33 -15.24
C GLY A 197 3.16 -6.83 -13.80
N PHE A 198 1.97 -6.62 -13.21
CA PHE A 198 1.83 -6.18 -11.81
C PHE A 198 2.63 -7.07 -10.85
N MET A 199 2.36 -8.38 -10.87
CA MET A 199 3.05 -9.34 -9.99
C MET A 199 4.54 -9.46 -10.34
N GLU A 200 4.88 -9.49 -11.61
CA GLU A 200 6.27 -9.58 -12.07
C GLU A 200 7.10 -8.38 -11.57
N TRP A 201 6.57 -7.17 -11.71
CA TRP A 201 7.24 -5.98 -11.23
C TRP A 201 7.45 -6.04 -9.71
N LEU A 202 6.40 -6.38 -8.96
CA LEU A 202 6.43 -6.43 -7.50
C LEU A 202 7.48 -7.42 -6.98
N PHE A 203 7.41 -8.66 -7.47
CA PHE A 203 8.27 -9.76 -6.99
C PHE A 203 9.71 -9.69 -7.49
N LYS A 204 10.00 -8.83 -8.43
CA LYS A 204 11.35 -8.52 -8.91
C LYS A 204 12.12 -7.59 -7.96
N GLN A 205 11.42 -6.83 -7.11
CA GLN A 205 12.05 -5.84 -6.25
C GLN A 205 12.76 -6.50 -5.07
N LYS A 206 13.92 -5.96 -4.75
CA LYS A 206 14.76 -6.44 -3.66
C LYS A 206 15.54 -5.27 -3.06
N LYS A 207 15.74 -5.30 -1.75
CA LYS A 207 16.66 -4.41 -1.03
C LYS A 207 18.10 -4.80 -1.26
#